data_c1ecb525c402a8540a96f765b66a67b7
#
_entry.id   c1ecb525c402a8540a96f765b66a67b7
#
_cell.length_a   1.000
_cell.length_b   1.000
_cell.length_c   1.000
_cell.angle_alpha   90.00
_cell.angle_beta   90.00
_cell.angle_gamma   90.00
#
_symmetry.space_group_name_H-M   'P 1'
#
loop_
_entity.id
_entity.type
_entity.pdbx_description
1 polymer ?
#
loop_
_entity_poly.entity_id
_entity_poly.type
_entity_poly.pdbx_seq_one_letter_code
_entity_poly.pdbx_strand_id
1 'polypeptide(L)'
;MRAQPRKQKSGVYAGSFDPLTVGHMWMIEQGARLFDRLTVAVGVNPDKKYTFPLEERLVMLRESTKHFRNVSVASFSNRYLIDYAQLIGATHVLRGIRTESDYEFERTMRNINGDLDASICTVFLMPPRGIAEVSSSMVRGLIGPVGWQKIVRKYVPEPVYKRLLKSRA
;
A
#
# COMPACT_ATOMS: atom_id res chain seq x y z
N MET A 1 31.24 -19.02 -19.39
CA MET A 1 30.04 -19.18 -18.56
C MET A 1 28.95 -18.22 -19.05
N ARG A 2 27.84 -18.71 -19.58
CA ARG A 2 26.69 -17.85 -19.91
C ARG A 2 26.00 -17.43 -18.61
N ALA A 3 25.92 -16.13 -18.33
CA ALA A 3 25.15 -15.62 -17.17
C ALA A 3 23.72 -16.12 -17.27
N GLN A 4 23.22 -16.79 -16.21
CA GLN A 4 21.82 -17.18 -16.16
C GLN A 4 20.96 -15.89 -16.21
N PRO A 5 19.86 -15.86 -16.96
CA PRO A 5 18.99 -14.70 -17.00
C PRO A 5 18.49 -14.39 -15.59
N ARG A 6 18.69 -13.17 -15.12
CA ARG A 6 18.23 -12.70 -13.80
C ARG A 6 16.72 -12.88 -13.72
N LYS A 7 16.25 -13.73 -12.79
CA LYS A 7 14.82 -13.90 -12.55
C LYS A 7 14.20 -12.56 -12.15
N GLN A 8 13.19 -12.11 -12.88
CA GLN A 8 12.50 -10.85 -12.66
C GLN A 8 11.87 -10.82 -11.27
N LYS A 9 12.14 -9.78 -10.47
CA LYS A 9 11.55 -9.58 -9.15
C LYS A 9 10.23 -8.83 -9.29
N SER A 10 9.11 -9.50 -9.02
CA SER A 10 7.78 -8.92 -9.03
C SER A 10 7.25 -8.83 -7.60
N GLY A 11 6.88 -7.62 -7.15
CA GLY A 11 6.34 -7.37 -5.81
C GLY A 11 4.87 -7.00 -5.83
N VAL A 12 4.16 -7.32 -4.74
CA VAL A 12 2.83 -6.79 -4.46
C VAL A 12 2.83 -6.05 -3.12
N TYR A 13 2.31 -4.83 -3.12
CA TYR A 13 2.06 -4.03 -1.93
C TYR A 13 0.55 -3.85 -1.76
N ALA A 14 -0.03 -4.49 -0.76
CA ALA A 14 -1.47 -4.47 -0.52
C ALA A 14 -1.85 -3.62 0.69
N GLY A 15 -2.97 -2.91 0.56
CA GLY A 15 -3.54 -2.11 1.63
C GLY A 15 -4.97 -1.67 1.32
N SER A 16 -5.65 -1.04 2.28
CA SER A 16 -6.98 -0.45 2.03
C SER A 16 -6.88 0.92 1.35
N PHE A 17 -5.81 1.67 1.58
CA PHE A 17 -5.56 3.02 1.03
C PHE A 17 -6.77 3.95 1.18
N ASP A 18 -7.30 4.05 2.39
CA ASP A 18 -8.55 4.75 2.71
C ASP A 18 -8.37 5.90 3.73
N PRO A 19 -7.76 7.02 3.31
CA PRO A 19 -7.16 7.29 2.02
C PRO A 19 -5.67 6.87 1.92
N LEU A 20 -5.11 7.00 0.72
CA LEU A 20 -3.67 6.94 0.47
C LEU A 20 -2.95 8.07 1.24
N THR A 21 -1.80 7.77 1.85
CA THR A 21 -1.00 8.72 2.65
C THR A 21 0.43 8.83 2.14
N VAL A 22 1.18 9.82 2.63
CA VAL A 22 2.62 9.94 2.33
C VAL A 22 3.42 8.73 2.82
N GLY A 23 2.99 8.07 3.90
CA GLY A 23 3.59 6.81 4.36
C GLY A 23 3.44 5.69 3.34
N HIS A 24 2.25 5.55 2.74
CA HIS A 24 2.03 4.61 1.65
C HIS A 24 2.82 4.98 0.40
N MET A 25 2.92 6.27 0.06
CA MET A 25 3.70 6.72 -1.09
C MET A 25 5.18 6.39 -0.93
N TRP A 26 5.73 6.56 0.27
CA TRP A 26 7.10 6.15 0.56
C TRP A 26 7.30 4.63 0.34
N MET A 27 6.38 3.80 0.83
CA MET A 27 6.42 2.35 0.61
C MET A 27 6.39 1.99 -0.88
N ILE A 28 5.54 2.68 -1.67
CA ILE A 28 5.42 2.49 -3.12
C ILE A 28 6.73 2.88 -3.81
N GLU A 29 7.31 4.02 -3.44
CA GLU A 29 8.58 4.49 -3.99
C GLU A 29 9.72 3.51 -3.70
N GLN A 30 9.85 3.02 -2.46
CA GLN A 30 10.86 2.02 -2.13
C GLN A 30 10.62 0.70 -2.87
N GLY A 31 9.37 0.25 -2.94
CA GLY A 31 9.00 -0.94 -3.71
C GLY A 31 9.31 -0.81 -5.20
N ALA A 32 9.06 0.37 -5.80
CA ALA A 32 9.41 0.65 -7.18
C ALA A 32 10.93 0.60 -7.46
N ARG A 33 11.76 0.90 -6.45
CA ARG A 33 13.23 0.77 -6.54
C ARG A 33 13.72 -0.67 -6.34
N LEU A 34 13.01 -1.44 -5.52
CA LEU A 34 13.41 -2.82 -5.15
C LEU A 34 13.01 -3.86 -6.19
N PHE A 35 11.88 -3.66 -6.86
CA PHE A 35 11.28 -4.63 -7.76
C PHE A 35 11.30 -4.15 -9.21
N ASP A 36 11.48 -5.08 -10.13
CA ASP A 36 11.37 -4.81 -11.57
C ASP A 36 9.92 -4.46 -11.96
N ARG A 37 8.94 -5.00 -11.22
CA ARG A 37 7.50 -4.64 -11.28
C ARG A 37 6.91 -4.62 -9.89
N LEU A 38 6.08 -3.62 -9.59
CA LEU A 38 5.33 -3.51 -8.35
C LEU A 38 3.84 -3.38 -8.66
N THR A 39 3.02 -4.27 -8.11
CA THR A 39 1.56 -4.11 -8.10
C THR A 39 1.13 -3.53 -6.76
N VAL A 40 0.51 -2.34 -6.78
CA VAL A 40 -0.15 -1.76 -5.61
C VAL A 40 -1.60 -2.19 -5.64
N ALA A 41 -2.01 -3.03 -4.70
CA ALA A 41 -3.30 -3.71 -4.72
C ALA A 41 -4.23 -3.24 -3.59
N VAL A 42 -5.41 -2.73 -3.93
CA VAL A 42 -6.45 -2.42 -2.95
C VAL A 42 -7.13 -3.72 -2.52
N GLY A 43 -6.89 -4.15 -1.29
CA GLY A 43 -7.62 -5.25 -0.67
C GLY A 43 -9.00 -4.77 -0.20
N VAL A 44 -10.05 -5.45 -0.67
CA VAL A 44 -11.44 -5.17 -0.28
C VAL A 44 -11.93 -6.24 0.68
N ASN A 45 -12.21 -5.84 1.92
CA ASN A 45 -12.92 -6.66 2.89
C ASN A 45 -14.40 -6.24 2.88
N PRO A 46 -15.34 -7.11 2.52
CA PRO A 46 -16.76 -6.78 2.45
C PRO A 46 -17.38 -6.34 3.80
N ASP A 47 -16.81 -6.81 4.91
CA ASP A 47 -17.29 -6.49 6.27
C ASP A 47 -16.78 -5.14 6.79
N LYS A 48 -15.85 -4.48 6.05
CA LYS A 48 -15.25 -3.23 6.46
C LYS A 48 -15.95 -2.03 5.81
N LYS A 49 -16.34 -1.06 6.63
CA LYS A 49 -16.80 0.25 6.13
C LYS A 49 -15.60 1.09 5.72
N TYR A 50 -15.65 1.65 4.52
CA TYR A 50 -14.62 2.52 3.96
C TYR A 50 -15.13 3.95 3.85
N THR A 51 -14.22 4.91 3.97
CA THR A 51 -14.52 6.34 3.77
C THR A 51 -14.71 6.66 2.29
N PHE A 52 -13.89 6.03 1.43
CA PHE A 52 -13.98 6.20 -0.02
C PHE A 52 -14.38 4.90 -0.70
N PRO A 53 -15.30 4.95 -1.68
CA PRO A 53 -15.59 3.80 -2.56
C PRO A 53 -14.31 3.27 -3.22
N LEU A 54 -14.34 2.00 -3.62
CA LEU A 54 -13.19 1.34 -4.24
C LEU A 54 -12.64 2.12 -5.44
N GLU A 55 -13.52 2.52 -6.35
CA GLU A 55 -13.12 3.24 -7.57
C GLU A 55 -12.41 4.56 -7.26
N GLU A 56 -12.85 5.30 -6.26
CA GLU A 56 -12.18 6.53 -5.86
C GLU A 56 -10.78 6.27 -5.29
N ARG A 57 -10.61 5.22 -4.50
CA ARG A 57 -9.30 4.80 -3.97
C ARG A 57 -8.36 4.39 -5.10
N LEU A 58 -8.87 3.67 -6.10
CA LEU A 58 -8.11 3.29 -7.29
C LEU A 58 -7.70 4.51 -8.13
N VAL A 59 -8.61 5.47 -8.32
CA VAL A 59 -8.29 6.73 -9.03
C VAL A 59 -7.20 7.51 -8.28
N MET A 60 -7.36 7.71 -6.97
CA MET A 60 -6.34 8.39 -6.16
C MET A 60 -4.97 7.71 -6.23
N LEU A 61 -4.93 6.38 -6.19
CA LEU A 61 -3.70 5.61 -6.34
C LEU A 61 -3.08 5.80 -7.73
N ARG A 62 -3.84 5.61 -8.80
CA ARG A 62 -3.36 5.76 -10.19
C ARG A 62 -2.78 7.16 -10.43
N GLU A 63 -3.51 8.20 -10.03
CA GLU A 63 -3.04 9.57 -10.18
C GLU A 63 -1.77 9.87 -9.37
N SER A 64 -1.66 9.30 -8.16
CA SER A 64 -0.50 9.51 -7.30
C SER A 64 0.74 8.72 -7.77
N THR A 65 0.54 7.61 -8.49
CA THR A 65 1.63 6.71 -8.90
C THR A 65 1.98 6.79 -10.39
N LYS A 66 1.29 7.59 -11.19
CA LYS A 66 1.45 7.67 -12.67
C LYS A 66 2.86 7.97 -13.17
N HIS A 67 3.71 8.54 -12.33
CA HIS A 67 5.10 8.85 -12.67
C HIS A 67 6.05 7.65 -12.53
N PHE A 68 5.63 6.56 -11.88
CA PHE A 68 6.42 5.32 -11.81
C PHE A 68 6.12 4.42 -13.01
N ARG A 69 7.15 4.08 -13.79
CA ARG A 69 6.99 3.26 -15.01
C ARG A 69 6.73 1.77 -14.73
N ASN A 70 7.15 1.29 -13.55
CA ASN A 70 7.09 -0.11 -13.15
C ASN A 70 6.05 -0.38 -12.05
N VAL A 71 5.15 0.59 -11.79
CA VAL A 71 4.06 0.45 -10.80
C VAL A 71 2.73 0.29 -11.53
N SER A 72 1.97 -0.73 -11.17
CA SER A 72 0.58 -0.95 -11.59
C SER A 72 -0.37 -0.90 -10.40
N VAL A 73 -1.61 -0.49 -10.62
CA VAL A 73 -2.65 -0.40 -9.59
C VAL A 73 -3.78 -1.37 -9.91
N ALA A 74 -4.13 -2.21 -8.93
CA ALA A 74 -5.17 -3.22 -9.04
C ALA A 74 -6.00 -3.31 -7.75
N SER A 75 -7.01 -4.17 -7.73
CA SER A 75 -7.77 -4.53 -6.54
C SER A 75 -8.03 -6.02 -6.48
N PHE A 76 -8.28 -6.53 -5.29
CA PHE A 76 -8.72 -7.91 -5.08
C PHE A 76 -9.68 -7.99 -3.89
N SER A 77 -10.55 -9.01 -3.91
CA SER A 77 -11.54 -9.29 -2.87
C SER A 77 -11.70 -10.80 -2.68
N ASN A 78 -12.23 -11.20 -1.53
CA ASN A 78 -12.59 -12.58 -1.21
C ASN A 78 -11.45 -13.60 -1.41
N ARG A 79 -10.20 -13.21 -1.12
CA ARG A 79 -9.04 -14.10 -1.16
C ARG A 79 -7.92 -13.62 -0.26
N TYR A 80 -7.06 -14.53 0.15
CA TYR A 80 -5.83 -14.19 0.87
C TYR A 80 -4.86 -13.43 -0.03
N LEU A 81 -4.01 -12.60 0.58
CA LEU A 81 -3.00 -11.84 -0.16
C LEU A 81 -2.03 -12.77 -0.90
N ILE A 82 -1.69 -13.91 -0.30
CA ILE A 82 -0.76 -14.87 -0.91
C ILE A 82 -1.35 -15.51 -2.18
N ASP A 83 -2.66 -15.86 -2.16
CA ASP A 83 -3.35 -16.40 -3.34
C ASP A 83 -3.42 -15.36 -4.46
N TYR A 84 -3.63 -14.09 -4.08
CA TYR A 84 -3.61 -12.99 -5.04
C TYR A 84 -2.20 -12.79 -5.62
N ALA A 85 -1.16 -12.87 -4.79
CA ALA A 85 0.22 -12.75 -5.23
C ALA A 85 0.58 -13.85 -6.24
N GLN A 86 0.18 -15.10 -5.97
CA GLN A 86 0.34 -16.23 -6.92
C GLN A 86 -0.37 -15.94 -8.24
N LEU A 87 -1.64 -15.52 -8.18
CA LEU A 87 -2.45 -15.24 -9.36
C LEU A 87 -1.80 -14.22 -10.32
N ILE A 88 -1.16 -13.19 -9.77
CA ILE A 88 -0.49 -12.14 -10.56
C ILE A 88 0.99 -12.45 -10.86
N GLY A 89 1.50 -13.60 -10.44
CA GLY A 89 2.89 -13.99 -10.61
C GLY A 89 3.88 -13.14 -9.81
N ALA A 90 3.45 -12.60 -8.67
CA ALA A 90 4.33 -11.89 -7.76
C ALA A 90 5.23 -12.87 -7.01
N THR A 91 6.51 -12.56 -6.93
CA THR A 91 7.51 -13.34 -6.19
C THR A 91 7.74 -12.81 -4.77
N HIS A 92 7.23 -11.62 -4.49
CA HIS A 92 7.41 -10.95 -3.21
C HIS A 92 6.15 -10.23 -2.75
N VAL A 93 5.91 -10.24 -1.44
CA VAL A 93 4.93 -9.38 -0.75
C VAL A 93 5.71 -8.31 0.00
N LEU A 94 5.35 -7.03 -0.21
CA LEU A 94 5.94 -5.89 0.47
C LEU A 94 5.05 -5.46 1.64
N ARG A 95 5.63 -5.31 2.84
CA ARG A 95 4.93 -4.92 4.06
C ARG A 95 5.70 -3.83 4.80
N GLY A 96 4.98 -2.91 5.44
CA GLY A 96 5.57 -1.86 6.27
C GLY A 96 5.47 -2.20 7.75
N ILE A 97 6.55 -1.99 8.50
CA ILE A 97 6.58 -2.10 9.97
C ILE A 97 6.91 -0.72 10.53
N ARG A 98 6.03 -0.17 11.38
CA ARG A 98 6.17 1.15 12.00
C ARG A 98 6.31 1.05 13.51
N THR A 99 5.63 0.06 14.10
CA THR A 99 5.54 -0.14 15.55
C THR A 99 5.84 -1.60 15.90
N GLU A 100 6.05 -1.86 17.18
CA GLU A 100 6.22 -3.21 17.70
C GLU A 100 4.98 -4.08 17.44
N SER A 101 3.79 -3.52 17.59
CA SER A 101 2.53 -4.23 17.30
C SER A 101 2.38 -4.57 15.82
N ASP A 102 2.82 -3.67 14.90
CA ASP A 102 2.90 -3.99 13.48
C ASP A 102 3.83 -5.20 13.25
N TYR A 103 5.01 -5.23 13.92
CA TYR A 103 5.95 -6.32 13.79
C TYR A 103 5.36 -7.66 14.24
N GLU A 104 4.72 -7.71 15.40
CA GLU A 104 4.12 -8.94 15.92
C GLU A 104 3.03 -9.47 14.98
N PHE A 105 2.16 -8.58 14.49
CA PHE A 105 1.12 -8.94 13.51
C PHE A 105 1.73 -9.44 12.20
N GLU A 106 2.66 -8.70 11.62
CA GLU A 106 3.26 -9.02 10.33
C GLU A 106 4.12 -10.29 10.39
N ARG A 107 4.79 -10.56 11.53
CA ARG A 107 5.50 -11.81 11.76
C ARG A 107 4.54 -13.00 11.71
N THR A 108 3.39 -12.89 12.38
CA THR A 108 2.36 -13.95 12.37
C THR A 108 1.82 -14.15 10.95
N MET A 109 1.47 -13.07 10.26
CA MET A 109 0.99 -13.14 8.88
C MET A 109 2.02 -13.72 7.92
N ARG A 110 3.31 -13.38 8.10
CA ARG A 110 4.40 -13.96 7.29
C ARG A 110 4.51 -15.49 7.46
N ASN A 111 4.33 -16.00 8.70
CA ASN A 111 4.37 -17.43 8.95
C ASN A 111 3.19 -18.13 8.26
N ILE A 112 1.97 -17.61 8.43
CA ILE A 112 0.77 -18.12 7.76
C ILE A 112 0.94 -18.11 6.23
N ASN A 113 1.45 -17.01 5.68
CA ASN A 113 1.72 -16.90 4.25
C ASN A 113 2.76 -17.92 3.78
N GLY A 114 3.79 -18.19 4.59
CA GLY A 114 4.80 -19.19 4.29
C GLY A 114 4.28 -20.64 4.32
N ASP A 115 3.28 -20.91 5.17
CA ASP A 115 2.58 -22.19 5.19
C ASP A 115 1.68 -22.38 3.95
N LEU A 116 1.12 -21.30 3.43
CA LEU A 116 0.30 -21.31 2.20
C LEU A 116 1.16 -21.40 0.93
N ASP A 117 2.25 -20.63 0.86
CA ASP A 117 3.21 -20.68 -0.25
C ASP A 117 4.60 -20.20 0.18
N ALA A 118 5.51 -21.13 0.40
CA ALA A 118 6.90 -20.86 0.77
C ALA A 118 7.73 -20.20 -0.35
N SER A 119 7.26 -20.19 -1.60
CA SER A 119 7.99 -19.61 -2.74
C SER A 119 7.88 -18.08 -2.82
N ILE A 120 6.89 -17.48 -2.14
CA ILE A 120 6.68 -16.03 -2.10
C ILE A 120 7.38 -15.43 -0.89
N CYS A 121 8.37 -14.57 -1.14
CA CYS A 121 9.15 -13.94 -0.08
C CYS A 121 8.44 -12.69 0.47
N THR A 122 8.35 -12.54 1.80
CA THR A 122 7.89 -11.29 2.40
C THR A 122 9.08 -10.36 2.67
N VAL A 123 8.99 -9.12 2.17
CA VAL A 123 9.96 -8.05 2.39
C VAL A 123 9.35 -7.02 3.33
N PHE A 124 10.04 -6.76 4.43
CA PHE A 124 9.64 -5.75 5.39
C PHE A 124 10.45 -4.47 5.22
N LEU A 125 9.79 -3.31 5.22
CA LEU A 125 10.43 -2.02 5.24
C LEU A 125 9.97 -1.21 6.45
N MET A 126 10.90 -0.49 7.05
CA MET A 126 10.62 0.44 8.13
C MET A 126 10.68 1.87 7.58
N PRO A 127 9.57 2.62 7.61
CA PRO A 127 9.57 4.01 7.13
C PRO A 127 10.40 4.90 8.06
N PRO A 128 10.99 5.98 7.54
CA PRO A 128 11.75 6.93 8.35
C PRO A 128 10.84 7.62 9.38
N ARG A 129 11.44 8.04 10.48
CA ARG A 129 10.76 8.61 11.66
C ARG A 129 9.74 9.70 11.33
N GLY A 130 10.03 10.55 10.33
CA GLY A 130 9.17 11.68 9.96
C GLY A 130 7.81 11.29 9.36
N ILE A 131 7.66 10.03 8.90
CA ILE A 131 6.41 9.54 8.30
C ILE A 131 5.91 8.22 8.92
N ALA A 132 6.63 7.67 9.88
CA ALA A 132 6.28 6.41 10.53
C ALA A 132 4.87 6.44 11.17
N GLU A 133 4.52 7.58 11.79
CA GLU A 133 3.23 7.77 12.45
C GLU A 133 2.07 8.05 11.48
N VAL A 134 2.35 8.29 10.18
CA VAL A 134 1.32 8.67 9.22
C VAL A 134 0.52 7.46 8.79
N SER A 135 -0.75 7.44 9.19
CA SER A 135 -1.70 6.38 8.82
C SER A 135 -3.00 6.95 8.24
N SER A 136 -3.77 6.13 7.53
CA SER A 136 -5.10 6.52 7.04
C SER A 136 -6.04 6.89 8.19
N SER A 137 -5.97 6.18 9.32
CA SER A 137 -6.79 6.47 10.50
C SER A 137 -6.44 7.82 11.12
N MET A 138 -5.13 8.13 11.23
CA MET A 138 -4.68 9.45 11.68
C MET A 138 -5.23 10.56 10.74
N VAL A 139 -5.09 10.39 9.43
CA VAL A 139 -5.59 11.38 8.47
C VAL A 139 -7.09 11.59 8.62
N ARG A 140 -7.88 10.51 8.72
CA ARG A 140 -9.34 10.62 8.95
C ARG A 140 -9.69 11.34 10.24
N GLY A 141 -8.95 11.08 11.31
CA GLY A 141 -9.15 11.73 12.61
C GLY A 141 -8.82 13.22 12.64
N LEU A 142 -8.00 13.71 11.69
CA LEU A 142 -7.66 15.12 11.58
C LEU A 142 -8.70 15.96 10.80
N ILE A 143 -9.63 15.29 10.09
CA ILE A 143 -10.64 15.95 9.26
C ILE A 143 -11.84 16.37 10.12
N GLY A 144 -12.23 17.65 10.06
CA GLY A 144 -13.42 18.19 10.74
C GLY A 144 -13.18 19.55 11.38
N PRO A 145 -12.20 19.71 12.29
CA PRO A 145 -11.94 20.98 12.94
C PRO A 145 -11.58 22.11 11.97
N VAL A 146 -11.86 23.36 12.32
CA VAL A 146 -11.51 24.53 11.50
C VAL A 146 -10.01 24.52 11.18
N GLY A 147 -9.67 24.68 9.89
CA GLY A 147 -8.27 24.71 9.43
C GLY A 147 -7.63 23.35 9.18
N TRP A 148 -8.37 22.23 9.30
CA TRP A 148 -7.88 20.87 9.05
C TRP A 148 -7.16 20.72 7.71
N GLN A 149 -7.59 21.48 6.69
CA GLN A 149 -7.04 21.43 5.33
C GLN A 149 -5.53 21.66 5.31
N LYS A 150 -5.05 22.68 6.04
CA LYS A 150 -3.60 23.00 6.14
C LYS A 150 -2.81 21.87 6.80
N ILE A 151 -3.42 21.18 7.75
CA ILE A 151 -2.78 20.09 8.49
C ILE A 151 -2.70 18.85 7.63
N VAL A 152 -3.84 18.40 7.08
CA VAL A 152 -3.96 17.16 6.32
C VAL A 152 -3.15 17.18 5.03
N ARG A 153 -2.99 18.35 4.39
CA ARG A 153 -2.19 18.52 3.17
C ARG A 153 -0.76 17.97 3.31
N LYS A 154 -0.19 17.97 4.52
CA LYS A 154 1.17 17.47 4.78
C LYS A 154 1.26 15.94 4.76
N TYR A 155 0.14 15.24 4.91
CA TYR A 155 0.10 13.79 5.16
C TYR A 155 -0.47 12.98 4.00
N VAL A 156 -0.96 13.65 2.96
CA VAL A 156 -1.56 12.99 1.79
C VAL A 156 -0.99 13.55 0.49
N PRO A 157 -0.89 12.73 -0.58
CA PRO A 157 -0.52 13.24 -1.90
C PRO A 157 -1.61 14.14 -2.48
N GLU A 158 -1.22 15.01 -3.42
CA GLU A 158 -2.09 16.04 -4.00
C GLU A 158 -3.43 15.51 -4.58
N PRO A 159 -3.49 14.36 -5.28
CA PRO A 159 -4.77 13.81 -5.75
C PRO A 159 -5.74 13.48 -4.62
N VAL A 160 -5.22 12.96 -3.49
CA VAL A 160 -6.01 12.67 -2.30
C VAL A 160 -6.50 13.97 -1.65
N TYR A 161 -5.62 14.94 -1.50
CA TYR A 161 -5.98 16.24 -0.93
C TYR A 161 -7.11 16.92 -1.70
N LYS A 162 -7.02 16.98 -3.02
CA LYS A 162 -8.09 17.51 -3.89
C LYS A 162 -9.41 16.76 -3.72
N ARG A 163 -9.35 15.43 -3.55
CA ARG A 163 -10.55 14.63 -3.34
C ARG A 163 -11.19 14.89 -1.99
N LEU A 164 -10.38 15.02 -0.92
CA LEU A 164 -10.85 15.36 0.42
C LEU A 164 -11.56 16.72 0.46
N LEU A 165 -11.05 17.72 -0.24
CA LEU A 165 -11.70 19.03 -0.34
C LEU A 165 -13.08 18.94 -1.00
N LYS A 166 -13.23 18.15 -2.08
CA LYS A 166 -14.50 17.97 -2.80
C LYS A 166 -15.56 17.19 -1.99
N SER A 167 -15.14 16.25 -1.12
CA SER A 167 -16.09 15.45 -0.34
C SER A 167 -16.69 16.20 0.84
N ARG A 168 -16.21 17.39 1.16
CA ARG A 168 -16.63 18.22 2.29
C ARG A 168 -17.09 19.64 1.85
N ALA A 169 -17.12 19.93 0.56
CA ALA A 169 -17.79 21.08 -0.02
C ALA A 169 -19.25 20.74 -0.26
#